data_9c2f5bbe5250311d35d54b1f3e9aadbe
#
_entry.id   9c2f5bbe5250311d35d54b1f3e9aadbe
#
_cell.length_a   1.000
_cell.length_b   1.000
_cell.length_c   1.000
_cell.angle_alpha   90.00
_cell.angle_beta   90.00
_cell.angle_gamma   90.00
#
_symmetry.space_group_name_H-M   'P 1'
#
loop_
_entity.id
_entity.type
_entity.pdbx_description
1 polymer ?
#
loop_
_entity_poly.entity_id
_entity_poly.type
_entity_poly.pdbx_seq_one_letter_code
_entity_poly.pdbx_strand_id
1 'polypeptide(L)'
;MKILILIALFAISLVSIDNAFAEEAKTPIKMKIGIEIMNIGEINKETGAYELFFWVSETSDDYDFTKQPPPIIDYENGYVEEITAISVKEHFYKFKARGTFFNAMDYREHPFNKLNLAIHIKSVIPNTLDNLQFEVDQKFSGIRKESFVSVPGWEIKDPYFFVSNQTYPWGEFSRFSAVVPVESSTTGVILKYFVPAILIAAFAFSTYWIPASYSDEKIEILAATLVGAIFYHVTYLSAGIPSVQYLTFADKVMLSLYTIFGMSLINVLLHKKLEHELKENYTVVVERKLNIKFRILTPIFAIIVLLITILF
;
A
#
# COMPACT_ATOMS: atom_id res chain seq x y z
N MET A 1 23.46 -60.38 -48.07
CA MET A 1 23.27 -60.80 -46.68
C MET A 1 24.16 -60.06 -45.66
N LYS A 2 25.48 -59.88 -45.92
CA LYS A 2 26.37 -59.18 -44.96
C LYS A 2 26.07 -57.70 -44.76
N ILE A 3 25.62 -56.98 -45.78
CA ILE A 3 25.29 -55.53 -45.73
C ILE A 3 23.99 -55.30 -44.89
N LEU A 4 22.99 -56.17 -44.97
CA LEU A 4 21.75 -56.08 -44.17
C LEU A 4 22.01 -56.30 -42.69
N ILE A 5 22.95 -57.15 -42.32
CA ILE A 5 23.35 -57.41 -40.93
C ILE A 5 24.08 -56.19 -40.35
N LEU A 6 24.91 -55.47 -41.17
CA LEU A 6 25.62 -54.26 -40.75
C LEU A 6 24.65 -53.11 -40.53
N ILE A 7 23.62 -52.94 -41.38
CA ILE A 7 22.58 -51.92 -41.22
C ILE A 7 21.72 -52.20 -39.98
N ALA A 8 21.36 -53.47 -39.69
CA ALA A 8 20.62 -53.85 -38.51
C ALA A 8 21.42 -53.60 -37.21
N LEU A 9 22.74 -53.90 -37.23
CA LEU A 9 23.61 -53.60 -36.09
C LEU A 9 23.79 -52.07 -35.84
N PHE A 10 23.84 -51.29 -36.89
CA PHE A 10 23.90 -49.81 -36.79
C PHE A 10 22.58 -49.19 -36.29
N ALA A 11 21.45 -49.73 -36.72
CA ALA A 11 20.13 -49.30 -36.25
C ALA A 11 19.91 -49.66 -34.77
N ILE A 12 20.40 -50.82 -34.28
CA ILE A 12 20.34 -51.19 -32.87
C ILE A 12 21.25 -50.30 -31.99
N SER A 13 22.41 -49.88 -32.53
CA SER A 13 23.30 -48.97 -31.78
C SER A 13 22.73 -47.54 -31.66
N LEU A 14 21.94 -47.07 -32.62
CA LEU A 14 21.27 -45.78 -32.59
C LEU A 14 20.10 -45.78 -31.54
N VAL A 15 19.33 -46.87 -31.45
CA VAL A 15 18.25 -47.00 -30.46
C VAL A 15 18.80 -47.14 -29.04
N SER A 16 20.03 -47.68 -28.87
CA SER A 16 20.66 -47.81 -27.55
C SER A 16 21.24 -46.49 -27.04
N ILE A 17 21.53 -45.54 -27.94
CA ILE A 17 22.08 -44.24 -27.55
C ILE A 17 20.97 -43.30 -27.01
N ASP A 18 19.73 -43.39 -27.56
CA ASP A 18 18.60 -42.57 -27.07
C ASP A 18 18.20 -42.95 -25.64
N ASN A 19 18.42 -44.18 -25.20
CA ASN A 19 18.12 -44.60 -23.81
C ASN A 19 19.23 -44.30 -22.80
N ALA A 20 20.44 -43.92 -23.26
CA ALA A 20 21.57 -43.63 -22.39
C ALA A 20 21.58 -42.16 -21.92
N PHE A 21 20.75 -41.32 -22.51
CA PHE A 21 20.57 -39.88 -22.12
C PHE A 21 19.20 -39.56 -21.57
N ALA A 22 18.37 -40.55 -21.25
CA ALA A 22 17.24 -40.33 -20.36
C ALA A 22 17.80 -40.09 -18.96
N GLU A 23 18.19 -38.84 -18.67
CA GLU A 23 18.43 -38.37 -17.32
C GLU A 23 17.13 -38.66 -16.54
N GLU A 24 17.19 -39.56 -15.54
CA GLU A 24 16.04 -39.81 -14.66
C GLU A 24 15.54 -38.44 -14.20
N ALA A 25 14.35 -38.06 -14.60
CA ALA A 25 13.73 -36.80 -14.17
C ALA A 25 13.64 -36.85 -12.66
N LYS A 26 14.62 -36.22 -11.98
CA LYS A 26 14.64 -36.11 -10.55
C LYS A 26 13.36 -35.40 -10.12
N THR A 27 12.53 -36.03 -9.31
CA THR A 27 11.40 -35.36 -8.70
C THR A 27 11.92 -34.17 -7.90
N PRO A 28 11.36 -32.98 -8.08
CA PRO A 28 11.81 -31.80 -7.37
C PRO A 28 11.64 -32.00 -5.86
N ILE A 29 12.62 -31.55 -5.09
CA ILE A 29 12.56 -31.52 -3.62
C ILE A 29 11.43 -30.62 -3.21
N LYS A 30 10.51 -31.12 -2.39
CA LYS A 30 9.43 -30.32 -1.81
C LYS A 30 9.90 -29.70 -0.50
N MET A 31 9.89 -28.39 -0.44
CA MET A 31 10.30 -27.61 0.73
C MET A 31 9.12 -26.80 1.24
N LYS A 32 8.65 -27.11 2.44
CA LYS A 32 7.61 -26.32 3.11
C LYS A 32 8.27 -25.13 3.80
N ILE A 33 7.85 -23.93 3.42
CA ILE A 33 8.29 -22.67 4.01
C ILE A 33 7.21 -22.16 4.94
N GLY A 34 7.59 -21.81 6.17
CA GLY A 34 6.74 -21.12 7.12
C GLY A 34 7.36 -19.82 7.58
N ILE A 35 6.54 -18.77 7.68
CA ILE A 35 6.92 -17.46 8.25
C ILE A 35 5.99 -17.11 9.41
N GLU A 36 6.57 -16.97 10.60
CA GLU A 36 5.91 -16.43 11.79
C GLU A 36 6.38 -15.00 12.02
N ILE A 37 5.50 -14.01 11.75
CA ILE A 37 5.78 -12.60 12.00
C ILE A 37 5.76 -12.34 13.52
N MET A 38 6.86 -11.82 14.04
CA MET A 38 7.02 -11.51 15.46
C MET A 38 6.74 -10.05 15.78
N ASN A 39 7.14 -9.14 14.89
CA ASN A 39 6.92 -7.71 15.04
C ASN A 39 6.99 -7.04 13.67
N ILE A 40 6.32 -5.90 13.56
CA ILE A 40 6.39 -4.99 12.43
C ILE A 40 7.04 -3.71 12.96
N GLY A 41 8.15 -3.31 12.37
CA GLY A 41 8.87 -2.10 12.73
C GLY A 41 8.27 -0.86 12.05
N GLU A 42 9.14 0.08 11.72
CA GLU A 42 8.74 1.32 11.05
C GLU A 42 8.22 1.05 9.64
N ILE A 43 7.12 1.73 9.26
CA ILE A 43 6.61 1.77 7.90
C ILE A 43 6.90 3.17 7.35
N ASN A 44 7.87 3.26 6.44
CA ASN A 44 8.20 4.51 5.75
C ASN A 44 7.33 4.64 4.49
N LYS A 45 6.35 5.53 4.55
CA LYS A 45 5.42 5.75 3.44
C LYS A 45 6.09 6.38 2.23
N GLU A 46 7.13 7.21 2.40
CA GLU A 46 7.79 7.90 1.30
C GLU A 46 8.57 6.95 0.40
N THR A 47 9.25 5.97 1.00
CA THR A 47 10.10 5.03 0.27
C THR A 47 9.42 3.71 -0.03
N GLY A 48 8.29 3.41 0.64
CA GLY A 48 7.66 2.10 0.60
C GLY A 48 8.40 1.03 1.42
N ALA A 49 9.39 1.44 2.23
CA ALA A 49 10.15 0.54 3.08
C ALA A 49 9.43 0.21 4.38
N TYR A 50 9.61 -1.01 4.86
CA TYR A 50 9.13 -1.44 6.18
C TYR A 50 10.04 -2.50 6.77
N GLU A 51 10.18 -2.47 8.08
CA GLU A 51 10.94 -3.48 8.82
C GLU A 51 10.05 -4.61 9.30
N LEU A 52 10.54 -5.85 9.20
CA LEU A 52 9.89 -7.02 9.75
C LEU A 52 10.86 -7.84 10.60
N PHE A 53 10.35 -8.34 11.73
CA PHE A 53 11.01 -9.32 12.59
C PHE A 53 10.21 -10.61 12.48
N PHE A 54 10.83 -11.69 12.07
CA PHE A 54 10.14 -12.93 11.78
C PHE A 54 11.01 -14.17 12.01
N TRP A 55 10.34 -15.30 12.17
CA TRP A 55 10.97 -16.61 12.05
C TRP A 55 10.71 -17.14 10.65
N VAL A 56 11.72 -17.79 10.10
CA VAL A 56 11.60 -18.63 8.91
C VAL A 56 11.78 -20.08 9.35
N SER A 57 10.93 -20.96 8.86
CA SER A 57 11.09 -22.41 9.00
C SER A 57 11.08 -23.05 7.62
N GLU A 58 12.00 -23.97 7.40
CA GLU A 58 12.10 -24.80 6.21
C GLU A 58 11.97 -26.26 6.65
N THR A 59 11.02 -26.98 6.08
CA THR A 59 10.73 -28.38 6.42
C THR A 59 10.66 -29.18 5.14
N SER A 60 11.34 -30.32 5.09
CA SER A 60 11.28 -31.23 3.95
C SER A 60 11.56 -32.66 4.39
N ASP A 61 10.73 -33.59 3.93
CA ASP A 61 10.95 -35.02 4.15
C ASP A 61 12.06 -35.57 3.24
N ASP A 62 12.36 -34.87 2.14
CA ASP A 62 13.31 -35.26 1.10
C ASP A 62 14.70 -34.62 1.30
N TYR A 63 14.88 -33.77 2.35
CA TYR A 63 16.11 -33.01 2.57
C TYR A 63 16.61 -33.16 3.99
N ASP A 64 17.90 -33.50 4.15
CA ASP A 64 18.57 -33.64 5.44
C ASP A 64 19.46 -32.44 5.72
N PHE A 65 18.97 -31.49 6.52
CA PHE A 65 19.67 -30.26 6.89
C PHE A 65 20.89 -30.49 7.80
N THR A 66 21.06 -31.72 8.35
CA THR A 66 22.26 -32.05 9.15
C THR A 66 23.42 -32.46 8.28
N LYS A 67 23.17 -32.94 7.06
CA LYS A 67 24.18 -33.39 6.10
C LYS A 67 24.48 -32.36 5.02
N GLN A 68 23.53 -31.48 4.72
CA GLN A 68 23.65 -30.49 3.67
C GLN A 68 23.24 -29.11 4.19
N PRO A 69 23.86 -28.01 3.74
CA PRO A 69 23.43 -26.67 4.08
C PRO A 69 22.02 -26.40 3.50
N PRO A 70 21.20 -25.58 4.17
CA PRO A 70 19.89 -25.23 3.64
C PRO A 70 20.02 -24.62 2.25
N PRO A 71 19.02 -24.83 1.35
CA PRO A 71 19.01 -24.19 0.04
C PRO A 71 19.11 -22.68 0.18
N ILE A 72 19.90 -22.06 -0.68
CA ILE A 72 20.02 -20.60 -0.67
C ILE A 72 18.71 -20.01 -1.14
N ILE A 73 18.17 -19.09 -0.36
CA ILE A 73 16.96 -18.32 -0.65
C ILE A 73 17.32 -16.85 -0.90
N ASP A 74 16.54 -16.20 -1.73
CA ASP A 74 16.66 -14.78 -2.04
C ASP A 74 15.38 -14.04 -1.61
N TYR A 75 15.54 -12.87 -1.02
CA TYR A 75 14.44 -11.98 -0.65
C TYR A 75 14.23 -10.96 -1.76
N GLU A 76 13.30 -11.23 -2.68
CA GLU A 76 13.13 -10.43 -3.91
C GLU A 76 12.78 -8.97 -3.68
N ASN A 77 12.06 -8.67 -2.62
CA ASN A 77 11.59 -7.32 -2.33
C ASN A 77 12.28 -6.68 -1.13
N GLY A 78 13.48 -7.15 -0.77
CA GLY A 78 14.18 -6.59 0.38
C GLY A 78 15.48 -7.31 0.69
N TYR A 79 15.95 -7.12 1.91
CA TYR A 79 17.15 -7.77 2.42
C TYR A 79 17.02 -8.05 3.91
N VAL A 80 17.71 -9.09 4.35
CA VAL A 80 17.82 -9.46 5.76
C VAL A 80 19.14 -8.93 6.30
N GLU A 81 19.07 -8.18 7.38
CA GLU A 81 20.23 -7.55 8.04
C GLU A 81 20.85 -8.46 9.10
N GLU A 82 20.02 -9.24 9.78
CA GLU A 82 20.42 -10.06 10.91
C GLU A 82 19.71 -11.41 10.87
N ILE A 83 20.51 -12.48 11.04
CA ILE A 83 20.02 -13.85 11.22
C ILE A 83 20.54 -14.37 12.54
N THR A 84 19.65 -14.83 13.41
CA THR A 84 19.98 -15.34 14.75
C THR A 84 19.18 -16.59 15.09
N ALA A 85 19.50 -17.21 16.23
CA ALA A 85 18.76 -18.32 16.82
C ALA A 85 18.50 -19.49 15.84
N ILE A 86 19.55 -19.88 15.10
CA ILE A 86 19.47 -20.98 14.13
C ILE A 86 19.26 -22.31 14.86
N SER A 87 18.31 -23.10 14.40
CA SER A 87 18.04 -24.46 14.85
C SER A 87 18.02 -25.41 13.66
N VAL A 88 18.83 -26.46 13.73
CA VAL A 88 18.99 -27.46 12.66
C VAL A 88 18.62 -28.82 13.21
N LYS A 89 17.74 -29.55 12.52
CA LYS A 89 17.42 -30.96 12.71
C LYS A 89 17.38 -31.63 11.35
N GLU A 90 17.30 -32.96 11.31
CA GLU A 90 17.36 -33.74 10.08
C GLU A 90 16.43 -33.17 8.96
N HIS A 91 15.16 -32.97 9.25
CA HIS A 91 14.16 -32.49 8.29
C HIS A 91 13.59 -31.12 8.62
N PHE A 92 14.27 -30.33 9.44
CA PHE A 92 13.80 -29.05 9.93
C PHE A 92 14.93 -28.06 10.12
N TYR A 93 14.83 -26.91 9.47
CA TYR A 93 15.71 -25.77 9.63
C TYR A 93 14.88 -24.55 10.05
N LYS A 94 15.32 -23.82 11.06
CA LYS A 94 14.61 -22.61 11.53
C LYS A 94 15.62 -21.57 11.95
N PHE A 95 15.32 -20.31 11.62
CA PHE A 95 16.10 -19.15 12.05
C PHE A 95 15.19 -17.94 12.29
N LYS A 96 15.67 -17.03 13.12
CA LYS A 96 15.07 -15.73 13.35
C LYS A 96 15.76 -14.70 12.48
N ALA A 97 15.00 -13.84 11.84
CA ALA A 97 15.50 -12.81 10.96
C ALA A 97 14.92 -11.44 11.27
N ARG A 98 15.70 -10.40 10.99
CA ARG A 98 15.28 -9.02 10.88
C ARG A 98 15.67 -8.52 9.50
N GLY A 99 14.76 -7.85 8.83
CA GLY A 99 15.02 -7.33 7.49
C GLY A 99 14.16 -6.14 7.13
N THR A 100 14.64 -5.41 6.12
CA THR A 100 13.93 -4.30 5.48
C THR A 100 13.42 -4.73 4.12
N PHE A 101 12.13 -4.51 3.92
CA PHE A 101 11.43 -4.89 2.69
C PHE A 101 10.79 -3.66 2.05
N PHE A 102 10.49 -3.77 0.75
CA PHE A 102 9.91 -2.69 -0.03
C PHE A 102 8.66 -3.19 -0.77
N ASN A 103 7.64 -2.35 -0.82
CA ASN A 103 6.48 -2.60 -1.67
C ASN A 103 5.98 -1.29 -2.27
N ALA A 104 5.45 -1.36 -3.48
CA ALA A 104 4.75 -0.23 -4.07
C ALA A 104 3.48 0.04 -3.26
N MET A 105 3.36 1.26 -2.76
CA MET A 105 2.22 1.70 -1.95
C MET A 105 1.26 2.52 -2.80
N ASP A 106 -0.03 2.23 -2.70
CA ASP A 106 -1.09 3.01 -3.34
C ASP A 106 -1.70 3.99 -2.33
N TYR A 107 -1.65 5.29 -2.67
CA TYR A 107 -2.15 6.37 -1.82
C TYR A 107 -3.46 6.98 -2.31
N ARG A 108 -4.16 6.37 -3.29
CA ARG A 108 -5.43 6.89 -3.80
C ARG A 108 -6.47 7.08 -2.71
N GLU A 109 -6.52 6.17 -1.73
CA GLU A 109 -7.42 6.23 -0.59
C GLU A 109 -6.88 7.04 0.60
N HIS A 110 -5.68 7.64 0.49
CA HIS A 110 -5.11 8.42 1.60
C HIS A 110 -6.10 9.47 2.10
N PRO A 111 -6.31 9.60 3.42
CA PRO A 111 -5.57 9.02 4.54
C PRO A 111 -6.05 7.64 5.04
N PHE A 112 -7.02 7.01 4.39
CA PHE A 112 -7.50 5.65 4.67
C PHE A 112 -6.63 4.60 3.98
N ASN A 113 -5.32 4.64 4.26
CA ASN A 113 -4.36 3.79 3.58
C ASN A 113 -4.58 2.31 3.90
N LYS A 114 -4.47 1.46 2.88
CA LYS A 114 -4.38 0.01 2.97
C LYS A 114 -3.08 -0.43 2.34
N LEU A 115 -2.24 -1.09 3.11
CA LEU A 115 -0.92 -1.54 2.67
C LEU A 115 -0.80 -3.05 2.84
N ASN A 116 -0.08 -3.69 1.94
CA ASN A 116 0.27 -5.10 2.04
C ASN A 116 1.78 -5.18 2.32
N LEU A 117 2.13 -5.54 3.54
CA LEU A 117 3.52 -5.76 3.93
C LEU A 117 3.91 -7.18 3.55
N ALA A 118 4.66 -7.34 2.47
CA ALA A 118 4.96 -8.64 1.90
C ALA A 118 6.43 -9.04 2.11
N ILE A 119 6.69 -10.33 2.32
CA ILE A 119 8.01 -10.94 2.18
C ILE A 119 7.90 -11.91 1.00
N HIS A 120 8.73 -11.73 0.00
CA HIS A 120 8.84 -12.64 -1.13
C HIS A 120 10.15 -13.39 -1.04
N ILE A 121 10.09 -14.70 -0.83
CA ILE A 121 11.24 -15.60 -0.78
C ILE A 121 11.25 -16.45 -2.04
N LYS A 122 12.34 -16.45 -2.75
CA LYS A 122 12.55 -17.21 -3.97
C LYS A 122 13.75 -18.15 -3.81
N SER A 123 13.67 -19.33 -4.43
CA SER A 123 14.85 -20.19 -4.62
C SER A 123 15.79 -19.56 -5.66
N VAL A 124 17.08 -19.89 -5.59
CA VAL A 124 18.08 -19.40 -6.56
C VAL A 124 18.83 -20.55 -7.19
N ILE A 125 19.53 -20.30 -8.31
CA ILE A 125 20.36 -21.27 -9.00
C ILE A 125 21.31 -21.97 -8.00
N PRO A 126 21.43 -23.32 -8.03
CA PRO A 126 20.89 -24.24 -9.05
C PRO A 126 19.46 -24.72 -8.81
N ASN A 127 18.74 -24.22 -7.80
CA ASN A 127 17.44 -24.69 -7.35
C ASN A 127 16.31 -24.06 -8.19
N THR A 128 16.23 -24.41 -9.48
CA THR A 128 15.09 -24.09 -10.34
C THR A 128 13.85 -24.89 -9.91
N LEU A 129 12.70 -24.60 -10.53
CA LEU A 129 11.43 -25.28 -10.25
C LEU A 129 11.51 -26.81 -10.45
N ASP A 130 12.39 -27.26 -11.34
CA ASP A 130 12.63 -28.69 -11.59
C ASP A 130 13.39 -29.39 -10.45
N ASN A 131 14.11 -28.62 -9.63
CA ASN A 131 14.94 -29.15 -8.54
C ASN A 131 14.32 -28.89 -7.16
N LEU A 132 13.62 -27.76 -6.97
CA LEU A 132 13.11 -27.32 -5.68
C LEU A 132 11.76 -26.61 -5.86
N GLN A 133 10.74 -27.10 -5.17
CA GLN A 133 9.40 -26.52 -5.14
C GLN A 133 9.03 -26.15 -3.71
N PHE A 134 8.60 -24.90 -3.52
CA PHE A 134 8.08 -24.45 -2.24
C PHE A 134 6.62 -24.87 -2.05
N GLU A 135 6.28 -25.16 -0.81
CA GLU A 135 4.91 -25.34 -0.33
C GLU A 135 4.72 -24.46 0.92
N VAL A 136 3.49 -24.07 1.23
CA VAL A 136 3.21 -23.30 2.45
C VAL A 136 3.18 -24.23 3.65
N ASP A 137 4.00 -23.96 4.67
CA ASP A 137 3.87 -24.62 5.96
C ASP A 137 2.87 -23.84 6.84
N GLN A 138 1.62 -24.28 6.82
CA GLN A 138 0.52 -23.66 7.58
C GLN A 138 0.76 -23.72 9.11
N LYS A 139 1.52 -24.70 9.58
CA LYS A 139 1.78 -24.90 11.01
C LYS A 139 2.72 -23.83 11.58
N PHE A 140 3.68 -23.39 10.76
CA PHE A 140 4.71 -22.42 11.14
C PHE A 140 4.49 -21.05 10.48
N SER A 141 3.33 -20.82 9.86
CA SER A 141 2.98 -19.54 9.25
C SER A 141 1.92 -18.82 10.05
N GLY A 142 2.15 -17.52 10.32
CA GLY A 142 1.20 -16.71 11.09
C GLY A 142 1.77 -15.41 11.62
N ILE A 143 0.97 -14.76 12.44
CA ILE A 143 1.40 -13.65 13.29
C ILE A 143 1.36 -14.12 14.73
N ARG A 144 2.41 -13.85 15.48
CA ARG A 144 2.46 -14.18 16.89
C ARG A 144 1.37 -13.42 17.65
N LYS A 145 0.47 -14.15 18.29
CA LYS A 145 -0.71 -13.59 19.01
C LYS A 145 -0.35 -12.83 20.29
N GLU A 146 0.85 -12.99 20.79
CA GLU A 146 1.32 -12.30 21.99
C GLU A 146 1.70 -10.87 21.63
N SER A 147 0.85 -9.98 21.94
CA SER A 147 0.80 -8.51 22.12
C SER A 147 1.95 -7.58 21.69
N PHE A 148 2.95 -8.01 20.96
CA PHE A 148 4.07 -7.15 20.53
C PHE A 148 3.93 -6.63 19.10
N VAL A 149 2.99 -7.19 18.32
CA VAL A 149 2.76 -6.77 16.93
C VAL A 149 1.75 -5.65 16.92
N SER A 150 2.19 -4.44 17.22
CA SER A 150 1.36 -3.25 17.09
C SER A 150 2.15 -2.17 16.36
N VAL A 151 1.55 -1.62 15.31
CA VAL A 151 2.10 -0.45 14.62
C VAL A 151 1.18 0.73 14.91
N PRO A 152 1.68 1.79 15.60
CA PRO A 152 0.83 2.93 15.94
C PRO A 152 0.14 3.53 14.71
N GLY A 153 -1.18 3.67 14.80
CA GLY A 153 -2.01 4.21 13.71
C GLY A 153 -2.43 3.21 12.64
N TRP A 154 -2.04 1.93 12.77
CA TRP A 154 -2.40 0.86 11.86
C TRP A 154 -3.15 -0.26 12.56
N GLU A 155 -4.13 -0.82 11.89
CA GLU A 155 -4.81 -2.06 12.27
C GLU A 155 -4.23 -3.19 11.42
N ILE A 156 -3.72 -4.23 12.09
CA ILE A 156 -3.14 -5.40 11.41
C ILE A 156 -4.27 -6.38 11.15
N LYS A 157 -4.39 -6.85 9.91
CA LYS A 157 -5.36 -7.88 9.49
C LYS A 157 -4.70 -9.25 9.43
N ASP A 158 -5.51 -10.28 9.25
CA ASP A 158 -5.02 -11.66 9.16
C ASP A 158 -4.06 -11.81 7.99
N PRO A 159 -2.87 -12.38 8.23
CA PRO A 159 -1.89 -12.61 7.17
C PRO A 159 -2.34 -13.74 6.26
N TYR A 160 -1.88 -13.74 5.02
CA TYR A 160 -2.05 -14.84 4.10
C TYR A 160 -0.73 -15.22 3.43
N PHE A 161 -0.63 -16.51 3.09
CA PHE A 161 0.58 -17.13 2.60
C PHE A 161 0.24 -17.91 1.32
N PHE A 162 1.09 -17.79 0.31
CA PHE A 162 0.90 -18.52 -0.94
C PHE A 162 2.23 -18.77 -1.64
N VAL A 163 2.20 -19.74 -2.54
CA VAL A 163 3.32 -20.04 -3.43
C VAL A 163 2.93 -19.72 -4.87
N SER A 164 3.86 -19.19 -5.63
CA SER A 164 3.72 -18.91 -7.04
C SER A 164 5.01 -19.24 -7.78
N ASN A 165 4.91 -19.51 -9.08
CA ASN A 165 6.08 -19.70 -9.92
C ASN A 165 6.44 -18.38 -10.59
N GLN A 166 7.74 -18.11 -10.68
CA GLN A 166 8.29 -16.93 -11.34
C GLN A 166 9.22 -17.35 -12.47
N THR A 167 8.99 -16.80 -13.65
CA THR A 167 9.78 -17.07 -14.84
C THR A 167 10.75 -15.92 -15.09
N TYR A 168 12.02 -16.24 -15.20
CA TYR A 168 13.10 -15.32 -15.55
C TYR A 168 13.83 -15.84 -16.80
N PRO A 169 14.64 -15.00 -17.48
CA PRO A 169 15.42 -15.46 -18.66
C PRO A 169 16.37 -16.64 -18.38
N TRP A 170 16.72 -16.87 -17.12
CA TRP A 170 17.65 -17.92 -16.68
C TRP A 170 16.98 -19.11 -15.98
N GLY A 171 15.65 -19.17 -15.96
CA GLY A 171 14.91 -20.31 -15.40
C GLY A 171 13.62 -19.94 -14.71
N GLU A 172 12.87 -20.97 -14.32
CA GLU A 172 11.67 -20.86 -13.51
C GLU A 172 12.00 -21.20 -12.05
N PHE A 173 11.42 -20.44 -11.12
CA PHE A 173 11.69 -20.56 -9.70
C PHE A 173 10.41 -20.59 -8.89
N SER A 174 10.41 -21.36 -7.81
CA SER A 174 9.34 -21.33 -6.82
C SER A 174 9.50 -20.12 -5.91
N ARG A 175 8.43 -19.36 -5.71
CA ARG A 175 8.38 -18.20 -4.82
C ARG A 175 7.31 -18.38 -3.76
N PHE A 176 7.71 -18.34 -2.50
CA PHE A 176 6.84 -18.23 -1.35
C PHE A 176 6.60 -16.75 -1.04
N SER A 177 5.36 -16.41 -0.69
CA SER A 177 4.97 -15.05 -0.31
C SER A 177 4.20 -15.08 1.01
N ALA A 178 4.65 -14.28 1.95
CA ALA A 178 3.94 -13.96 3.19
C ALA A 178 3.46 -12.52 3.11
N VAL A 179 2.18 -12.26 3.29
CA VAL A 179 1.59 -10.93 3.18
C VAL A 179 0.81 -10.61 4.45
N VAL A 180 1.11 -9.47 5.04
CA VAL A 180 0.40 -8.91 6.20
C VAL A 180 -0.33 -7.64 5.76
N PRO A 181 -1.65 -7.69 5.58
CA PRO A 181 -2.41 -6.48 5.29
C PRO A 181 -2.50 -5.60 6.53
N VAL A 182 -2.27 -4.30 6.35
CA VAL A 182 -2.43 -3.30 7.40
C VAL A 182 -3.29 -2.15 6.89
N GLU A 183 -4.17 -1.63 7.74
CA GLU A 183 -5.09 -0.54 7.40
C GLU A 183 -4.96 0.60 8.39
N SER A 184 -5.09 1.85 7.93
CA SER A 184 -5.14 3.01 8.82
C SER A 184 -6.38 2.94 9.71
N SER A 185 -6.23 3.24 11.01
CA SER A 185 -7.38 3.30 11.94
C SER A 185 -8.39 4.36 11.50
N THR A 186 -9.60 3.93 11.14
CA THR A 186 -10.67 4.81 10.64
C THR A 186 -11.00 5.93 11.63
N THR A 187 -11.13 5.62 12.91
CA THR A 187 -11.42 6.62 13.95
C THR A 187 -10.28 7.62 14.08
N GLY A 188 -9.03 7.14 14.10
CA GLY A 188 -7.84 8.00 14.16
C GLY A 188 -7.75 8.93 12.95
N VAL A 189 -8.04 8.42 11.75
CA VAL A 189 -8.07 9.20 10.51
C VAL A 189 -9.14 10.30 10.57
N ILE A 190 -10.37 9.98 10.96
CA ILE A 190 -11.45 10.97 11.03
C ILE A 190 -11.10 12.09 12.01
N LEU A 191 -10.70 11.75 13.22
CA LEU A 191 -10.40 12.74 14.26
C LEU A 191 -9.18 13.61 13.89
N LYS A 192 -8.16 13.01 13.31
CA LYS A 192 -6.89 13.71 13.04
C LYS A 192 -6.93 14.54 11.75
N TYR A 193 -7.59 14.05 10.70
CA TYR A 193 -7.54 14.66 9.38
C TYR A 193 -8.85 15.37 8.99
N PHE A 194 -10.02 14.85 9.33
CA PHE A 194 -11.26 15.45 8.86
C PHE A 194 -11.83 16.50 9.82
N VAL A 195 -11.72 16.32 11.12
CA VAL A 195 -12.24 17.28 12.09
C VAL A 195 -11.59 18.67 11.90
N PRO A 196 -10.26 18.83 11.80
CA PRO A 196 -9.66 20.14 11.55
C PRO A 196 -10.10 20.74 10.21
N ALA A 197 -10.15 19.95 9.15
CA ALA A 197 -10.58 20.39 7.83
C ALA A 197 -12.02 20.92 7.84
N ILE A 198 -12.93 20.22 8.52
CA ILE A 198 -14.33 20.63 8.68
C ILE A 198 -14.42 21.94 9.49
N LEU A 199 -13.64 22.10 10.56
CA LEU A 199 -13.62 23.34 11.35
C LEU A 199 -13.14 24.53 10.50
N ILE A 200 -12.08 24.37 9.73
CA ILE A 200 -11.58 25.41 8.82
C ILE A 200 -12.67 25.79 7.79
N ALA A 201 -13.34 24.81 7.20
CA ALA A 201 -14.44 25.06 6.26
C ALA A 201 -15.65 25.73 6.94
N ALA A 202 -15.96 25.36 8.17
CA ALA A 202 -17.05 25.97 8.96
C ALA A 202 -16.78 27.46 9.22
N PHE A 203 -15.54 27.84 9.50
CA PHE A 203 -15.18 29.27 9.64
C PHE A 203 -15.41 30.03 8.34
N ALA A 204 -14.96 29.52 7.20
CA ALA A 204 -15.22 30.14 5.90
C ALA A 204 -16.73 30.24 5.61
N PHE A 205 -17.46 29.18 5.89
CA PHE A 205 -18.93 29.12 5.68
C PHE A 205 -19.68 30.08 6.62
N SER A 206 -19.18 30.32 7.83
CA SER A 206 -19.79 31.23 8.79
C SER A 206 -19.89 32.70 8.30
N THR A 207 -19.06 33.10 7.34
CA THR A 207 -19.10 34.43 6.73
C THR A 207 -20.45 34.80 6.08
N TYR A 208 -21.27 33.80 5.72
CA TYR A 208 -22.62 34.04 5.23
C TYR A 208 -23.60 34.55 6.27
N TRP A 209 -23.27 34.51 7.56
CA TRP A 209 -24.10 35.08 8.65
C TRP A 209 -23.64 36.49 9.06
N ILE A 210 -22.47 36.92 8.64
CA ILE A 210 -21.96 38.25 8.89
C ILE A 210 -22.63 39.25 7.97
N PRO A 211 -23.13 40.41 8.43
CA PRO A 211 -23.73 41.44 7.57
C PRO A 211 -22.77 41.97 6.48
N ALA A 212 -23.32 42.45 5.35
CA ALA A 212 -22.53 42.97 4.25
C ALA A 212 -21.72 44.22 4.62
N SER A 213 -22.20 45.02 5.61
CA SER A 213 -21.48 46.16 6.15
C SER A 213 -20.08 45.83 6.75
N TYR A 214 -19.87 44.56 7.08
CA TYR A 214 -18.58 44.03 7.59
C TYR A 214 -17.86 43.25 6.51
N SER A 215 -17.86 43.75 5.27
CA SER A 215 -17.26 43.05 4.14
C SER A 215 -15.75 42.91 4.25
N ASP A 216 -15.07 43.83 4.89
CA ASP A 216 -13.61 43.79 5.09
C ASP A 216 -13.24 42.70 6.10
N GLU A 217 -13.97 42.63 7.21
CA GLU A 217 -13.81 41.58 8.21
C GLU A 217 -14.09 40.17 7.63
N LYS A 218 -15.09 40.08 6.71
CA LYS A 218 -15.33 38.82 5.98
C LYS A 218 -14.11 38.43 5.15
N ILE A 219 -13.50 39.36 4.45
CA ILE A 219 -12.31 39.11 3.63
C ILE A 219 -11.14 38.68 4.53
N GLU A 220 -10.95 39.33 5.67
CA GLU A 220 -9.89 38.97 6.63
C GLU A 220 -10.08 37.53 7.14
N ILE A 221 -11.29 37.15 7.54
CA ILE A 221 -11.62 35.79 7.97
C ILE A 221 -11.35 34.77 6.85
N LEU A 222 -11.80 35.08 5.61
CA LEU A 222 -11.59 34.19 4.46
C LEU A 222 -10.12 34.05 4.12
N ALA A 223 -9.34 35.15 4.14
CA ALA A 223 -7.91 35.11 3.88
C ALA A 223 -7.17 34.28 4.93
N ALA A 224 -7.43 34.53 6.21
CA ALA A 224 -6.80 33.82 7.31
C ALA A 224 -7.13 32.30 7.28
N THR A 225 -8.40 31.95 7.06
CA THR A 225 -8.83 30.55 6.99
C THR A 225 -8.33 29.86 5.72
N LEU A 226 -8.24 30.55 4.57
CA LEU A 226 -7.67 29.99 3.35
C LEU A 226 -6.17 29.69 3.51
N VAL A 227 -5.40 30.60 4.10
CA VAL A 227 -3.99 30.35 4.40
C VAL A 227 -3.84 29.17 5.34
N GLY A 228 -4.68 29.10 6.38
CA GLY A 228 -4.75 27.95 7.29
C GLY A 228 -5.08 26.64 6.57
N ALA A 229 -6.04 26.66 5.62
CA ALA A 229 -6.41 25.50 4.82
C ALA A 229 -5.28 25.02 3.90
N ILE A 230 -4.58 25.94 3.25
CA ILE A 230 -3.43 25.61 2.38
C ILE A 230 -2.29 25.01 3.22
N PHE A 231 -1.97 25.67 4.34
CA PHE A 231 -0.93 25.17 5.25
C PHE A 231 -1.29 23.77 5.79
N TYR A 232 -2.54 23.59 6.20
CA TYR A 232 -3.04 22.29 6.67
C TYR A 232 -2.94 21.20 5.59
N HIS A 233 -3.32 21.53 4.34
CA HIS A 233 -3.25 20.59 3.23
C HIS A 233 -1.80 20.17 2.94
N VAL A 234 -0.90 21.15 2.74
CA VAL A 234 0.48 20.88 2.33
C VAL A 234 1.29 20.25 3.46
N THR A 235 1.13 20.76 4.69
CA THR A 235 2.02 20.36 5.79
C THR A 235 1.50 19.13 6.56
N TYR A 236 0.19 18.95 6.62
CA TYR A 236 -0.40 17.93 7.48
C TYR A 236 -1.00 16.75 6.70
N LEU A 237 -1.82 17.04 5.70
CA LEU A 237 -2.47 16.00 4.90
C LEU A 237 -1.49 15.30 3.97
N SER A 238 -0.54 16.03 3.39
CA SER A 238 0.46 15.47 2.48
C SER A 238 1.72 14.98 3.20
N ALA A 239 1.79 15.08 4.53
CA ALA A 239 2.97 14.68 5.29
C ALA A 239 3.28 13.18 5.16
N GLY A 240 4.53 12.87 4.84
CA GLY A 240 5.04 11.49 4.74
C GLY A 240 4.48 10.71 3.56
N ILE A 241 3.96 11.39 2.53
CA ILE A 241 3.53 10.77 1.27
C ILE A 241 4.44 11.28 0.15
N PRO A 242 4.95 10.42 -0.73
CA PRO A 242 5.72 10.86 -1.89
C PRO A 242 4.84 11.67 -2.85
N SER A 243 5.48 12.50 -3.69
CA SER A 243 4.77 13.15 -4.79
C SER A 243 4.25 12.10 -5.77
N VAL A 244 2.94 11.87 -5.74
CA VAL A 244 2.25 10.93 -6.63
C VAL A 244 1.66 11.67 -7.84
N GLN A 245 1.49 10.97 -8.97
CA GLN A 245 0.96 11.56 -10.21
C GLN A 245 -0.57 11.54 -10.29
N TYR A 246 -1.26 11.39 -9.15
CA TYR A 246 -2.71 11.34 -9.05
C TYR A 246 -3.18 12.04 -7.78
N LEU A 247 -4.44 12.43 -7.76
CA LEU A 247 -5.05 13.02 -6.56
C LEU A 247 -5.39 11.93 -5.55
N THR A 248 -4.96 12.12 -4.32
CA THR A 248 -5.38 11.30 -3.19
C THR A 248 -6.82 11.68 -2.79
N PHE A 249 -7.47 10.84 -1.99
CA PHE A 249 -8.78 11.19 -1.45
C PHE A 249 -8.73 12.46 -0.58
N ALA A 250 -7.66 12.67 0.16
CA ALA A 250 -7.42 13.91 0.90
C ALA A 250 -7.39 15.15 -0.01
N ASP A 251 -6.68 15.07 -1.15
CA ASP A 251 -6.62 16.17 -2.12
C ASP A 251 -8.00 16.48 -2.70
N LYS A 252 -8.78 15.44 -3.01
CA LYS A 252 -10.16 15.58 -3.54
C LYS A 252 -11.07 16.29 -2.54
N VAL A 253 -10.98 15.93 -1.26
CA VAL A 253 -11.71 16.60 -0.17
C VAL A 253 -11.26 18.05 -0.04
N MET A 254 -9.95 18.33 -0.09
CA MET A 254 -9.44 19.70 0.02
C MET A 254 -9.85 20.57 -1.17
N LEU A 255 -9.88 20.04 -2.39
CA LEU A 255 -10.42 20.76 -3.55
C LEU A 255 -11.89 21.14 -3.37
N SER A 256 -12.68 20.22 -2.80
CA SER A 256 -14.08 20.49 -2.43
C SER A 256 -14.17 21.61 -1.39
N LEU A 257 -13.32 21.60 -0.36
CA LEU A 257 -13.27 22.65 0.66
C LEU A 257 -12.83 24.00 0.08
N TYR A 258 -11.86 24.05 -0.85
CA TYR A 258 -11.44 25.27 -1.53
C TYR A 258 -12.60 25.90 -2.32
N THR A 259 -13.55 25.11 -2.80
CA THR A 259 -14.77 25.61 -3.43
C THR A 259 -15.60 26.46 -2.46
N ILE A 260 -15.65 26.10 -1.16
CA ILE A 260 -16.34 26.90 -0.13
C ILE A 260 -15.71 28.27 -0.02
N PHE A 261 -14.36 28.36 0.01
CA PHE A 261 -13.66 29.66 0.06
C PHE A 261 -13.93 30.49 -1.19
N GLY A 262 -13.85 29.89 -2.38
CA GLY A 262 -14.15 30.55 -3.65
C GLY A 262 -15.57 31.12 -3.68
N MET A 263 -16.55 30.32 -3.31
CA MET A 263 -17.95 30.74 -3.26
C MET A 263 -18.20 31.83 -2.21
N SER A 264 -17.54 31.73 -1.05
CA SER A 264 -17.63 32.77 -0.01
C SER A 264 -17.02 34.08 -0.47
N LEU A 265 -15.89 34.05 -1.17
CA LEU A 265 -15.28 35.26 -1.74
C LEU A 265 -16.18 35.88 -2.82
N ILE A 266 -16.76 35.04 -3.73
CA ILE A 266 -17.71 35.50 -4.74
C ILE A 266 -18.92 36.18 -4.07
N ASN A 267 -19.43 35.63 -2.97
CA ASN A 267 -20.52 36.27 -2.22
C ASN A 267 -20.14 37.66 -1.73
N VAL A 268 -18.96 37.85 -1.12
CA VAL A 268 -18.50 39.15 -0.64
C VAL A 268 -18.35 40.16 -1.79
N LEU A 269 -17.75 39.74 -2.91
CA LEU A 269 -17.58 40.61 -4.07
C LEU A 269 -18.91 41.01 -4.70
N LEU A 270 -19.89 40.11 -4.77
CA LEU A 270 -21.23 40.41 -5.24
C LEU A 270 -21.96 41.39 -4.33
N HIS A 271 -21.81 41.28 -3.01
CA HIS A 271 -22.36 42.25 -2.07
C HIS A 271 -21.78 43.66 -2.31
N LYS A 272 -20.44 43.79 -2.39
CA LYS A 272 -19.76 45.06 -2.68
C LYS A 272 -20.22 45.67 -4.02
N LYS A 273 -20.38 44.83 -5.07
CA LYS A 273 -20.85 45.28 -6.38
C LYS A 273 -22.30 45.78 -6.31
N LEU A 274 -23.19 44.98 -5.70
CA LEU A 274 -24.62 45.32 -5.59
C LEU A 274 -24.84 46.58 -4.72
N GLU A 275 -24.09 46.72 -3.65
CA GLU A 275 -24.14 47.91 -2.82
C GLU A 275 -23.74 49.17 -3.61
N HIS A 276 -22.68 49.10 -4.46
CA HIS A 276 -22.24 50.18 -5.31
C HIS A 276 -23.27 50.55 -6.44
N GLU A 277 -23.88 49.53 -7.08
CA GLU A 277 -24.81 49.71 -8.17
C GLU A 277 -26.20 50.17 -7.70
N LEU A 278 -26.73 49.55 -6.62
CA LEU A 278 -28.06 49.81 -6.13
C LEU A 278 -28.18 50.97 -5.16
N LYS A 279 -27.07 51.40 -4.56
CA LYS A 279 -27.00 52.50 -3.59
C LYS A 279 -28.10 52.40 -2.53
N GLU A 280 -29.02 53.38 -2.50
CA GLU A 280 -30.13 53.42 -1.53
C GLU A 280 -31.13 52.29 -1.69
N ASN A 281 -31.15 51.62 -2.82
CA ASN A 281 -32.01 50.41 -3.07
C ASN A 281 -31.40 49.12 -2.60
N TYR A 282 -30.13 49.13 -2.15
CA TYR A 282 -29.50 47.98 -1.51
C TYR A 282 -30.03 47.84 -0.09
N THR A 283 -31.02 47.00 0.07
CA THR A 283 -31.69 46.81 1.36
C THR A 283 -31.24 45.51 2.05
N VAL A 284 -31.47 45.44 3.36
CA VAL A 284 -31.27 44.22 4.17
C VAL A 284 -32.00 43.00 3.58
N VAL A 285 -33.10 43.22 2.85
CA VAL A 285 -33.84 42.14 2.19
C VAL A 285 -33.05 41.55 1.02
N VAL A 286 -32.38 42.37 0.22
CA VAL A 286 -31.55 41.93 -0.91
C VAL A 286 -30.34 41.13 -0.39
N GLU A 287 -29.68 41.69 0.60
CA GLU A 287 -28.55 41.04 1.29
C GLU A 287 -28.96 39.65 1.82
N ARG A 288 -30.04 39.58 2.59
CA ARG A 288 -30.52 38.33 3.18
C ARG A 288 -30.85 37.28 2.12
N LYS A 289 -31.52 37.69 1.02
CA LYS A 289 -31.82 36.77 -0.08
C LYS A 289 -30.57 36.23 -0.77
N LEU A 290 -29.56 37.06 -0.97
CA LEU A 290 -28.28 36.62 -1.55
C LEU A 290 -27.55 35.64 -0.63
N ASN A 291 -27.42 35.98 0.64
CA ASN A 291 -26.78 35.09 1.61
C ASN A 291 -27.47 33.73 1.74
N ILE A 292 -28.82 33.70 1.74
CA ILE A 292 -29.57 32.43 1.76
C ILE A 292 -29.28 31.59 0.51
N LYS A 293 -29.21 32.20 -0.67
CA LYS A 293 -28.87 31.48 -1.90
C LYS A 293 -27.48 30.86 -1.80
N PHE A 294 -26.49 31.61 -1.34
CA PHE A 294 -25.11 31.10 -1.17
C PHE A 294 -24.98 30.03 -0.07
N ARG A 295 -25.73 30.12 1.02
CA ARG A 295 -25.80 29.05 2.04
C ARG A 295 -26.24 27.70 1.48
N ILE A 296 -27.10 27.73 0.43
CA ILE A 296 -27.58 26.51 -0.23
C ILE A 296 -26.66 26.09 -1.38
N LEU A 297 -26.24 27.05 -2.21
CA LEU A 297 -25.44 26.76 -3.41
C LEU A 297 -24.02 26.26 -3.07
N THR A 298 -23.39 26.86 -2.06
CA THR A 298 -22.01 26.53 -1.70
C THR A 298 -21.80 25.06 -1.35
N PRO A 299 -22.57 24.44 -0.43
CA PRO A 299 -22.43 23.01 -0.15
C PRO A 299 -22.76 22.14 -1.36
N ILE A 300 -23.72 22.53 -2.20
CA ILE A 300 -24.06 21.82 -3.44
C ILE A 300 -22.85 21.81 -4.38
N PHE A 301 -22.23 22.97 -4.62
CA PHE A 301 -21.05 23.06 -5.47
C PHE A 301 -19.87 22.28 -4.89
N ALA A 302 -19.64 22.36 -3.59
CA ALA A 302 -18.59 21.58 -2.93
C ALA A 302 -18.80 20.07 -3.12
N ILE A 303 -20.03 19.58 -2.96
CA ILE A 303 -20.37 18.17 -3.20
C ILE A 303 -20.19 17.81 -4.69
N ILE A 304 -20.60 18.65 -5.61
CA ILE A 304 -20.41 18.40 -7.05
C ILE A 304 -18.92 18.29 -7.39
N VAL A 305 -18.08 19.19 -6.89
CA VAL A 305 -16.62 19.13 -7.09
C VAL A 305 -16.05 17.82 -6.51
N LEU A 306 -16.46 17.45 -5.31
CA LEU A 306 -16.04 16.17 -4.70
C LEU A 306 -16.45 14.98 -5.57
N LEU A 307 -17.68 14.92 -6.02
CA LEU A 307 -18.17 13.82 -6.86
C LEU A 307 -17.43 13.75 -8.20
N ILE A 308 -17.20 14.90 -8.85
CA ILE A 308 -16.44 14.97 -10.10
C ILE A 308 -15.02 14.43 -9.86
N THR A 309 -14.33 14.91 -8.82
CA THR A 309 -12.95 14.46 -8.54
C THR A 309 -12.85 13.00 -8.12
N ILE A 310 -13.91 12.39 -7.59
CA ILE A 310 -13.95 10.94 -7.29
C ILE A 310 -14.12 10.10 -8.57
N LEU A 311 -14.84 10.63 -9.57
CA LEU A 311 -15.09 9.92 -10.84
C LEU A 311 -13.87 9.92 -11.78
N PHE A 312 -12.97 10.87 -11.63
CA PHE A 312 -11.71 11.01 -12.36
C PHE A 312 -10.51 10.69 -11.47
#